data_ecf96f87024c840333db300e90fe52a5
#
_entry.id   ecf96f87024c840333db300e90fe52a5
#
_cell.length_a   1.000
_cell.length_b   1.000
_cell.length_c   1.000
_cell.angle_alpha   90.00
_cell.angle_beta   90.00
_cell.angle_gamma   90.00
#
_symmetry.space_group_name_H-M   'P 1'
#
loop_
_entity.id
_entity.type
_entity.pdbx_description
1 polymer ?
#
loop_
_entity_poly.entity_id
_entity_poly.type
_entity_poly.pdbx_seq_one_letter_code
_entity_poly.pdbx_strand_id
1 'polypeptide(L)' 'MGKLDDARSRSRYVTVSEVADQLRVSNMTVYRLVQAGHLPAVRVGRSYRIREEDVDRYIAGQYTVAG' A
#
# COMPACT_ATOMS: atom_id res chain seq x y z
N MET A 1 16.45 19.48 2.85
CA MET A 1 16.00 19.25 2.68
C MET A 1 15.62 18.45 3.35
N GLY A 2 16.09 18.29 3.74
CA GLY A 2 15.81 17.25 4.28
C GLY A 2 14.57 17.16 4.87
N LYS A 3 14.14 18.03 5.48
CA LYS A 3 13.06 18.01 6.03
C LYS A 3 12.01 17.43 5.52
N LEU A 4 11.93 17.76 4.50
CA LEU A 4 11.03 17.15 3.78
C LEU A 4 11.16 15.72 3.88
N ASP A 5 12.34 15.27 4.11
CA ASP A 5 12.60 13.88 4.13
C ASP A 5 11.83 13.15 5.16
N ASP A 6 11.59 13.74 6.28
CA ASP A 6 10.82 13.09 7.28
C ASP A 6 9.45 12.79 6.82
N ALA A 7 8.85 13.72 6.16
CA ALA A 7 7.52 13.53 5.68
C ALA A 7 7.53 12.44 4.66
N ARG A 8 8.53 12.42 3.84
CA ARG A 8 8.58 11.41 2.82
C ARG A 8 8.81 10.05 3.38
N SER A 9 9.52 9.95 4.48
CA SER A 9 9.70 8.67 5.10
C SER A 9 8.41 8.10 5.55
N ARG A 10 7.57 8.92 6.08
CA ARG A 10 6.29 8.46 6.54
C ARG A 10 5.36 8.15 5.40
N SER A 11 5.62 8.76 4.26
CA SER A 11 4.77 8.57 3.10
C SER A 11 5.47 7.71 2.06
N ARG A 12 6.30 6.82 2.52
CA ARG A 12 7.03 5.99 1.61
C ARG A 12 6.12 5.17 0.73
N TYR A 13 6.47 5.07 -0.53
CA TYR A 13 5.68 4.31 -1.50
C TYR A 13 6.31 2.95 -1.74
N VAL A 14 5.46 1.96 -1.96
CA VAL A 14 5.91 0.61 -2.27
C VAL A 14 5.22 0.15 -3.54
N THR A 15 5.77 -0.87 -4.16
CA THR A 15 5.21 -1.39 -5.39
C THR A 15 4.13 -2.42 -5.10
N VAL A 16 3.36 -2.76 -6.13
CA VAL A 16 2.35 -3.80 -6.01
C VAL A 16 3.01 -5.10 -5.55
N SER A 17 4.16 -5.41 -6.11
CA SER A 17 4.84 -6.64 -5.75
C SER A 17 5.23 -6.68 -4.28
N GLU A 18 5.69 -5.55 -3.77
CA GLU A 18 6.05 -5.47 -2.37
C GLU A 18 4.84 -5.63 -1.47
N VAL A 19 3.72 -5.05 -1.86
CA VAL A 19 2.51 -5.19 -1.09
C VAL A 19 2.03 -6.64 -1.11
N ALA A 20 2.10 -7.26 -2.27
CA ALA A 20 1.70 -8.66 -2.41
C ALA A 20 2.51 -9.54 -1.47
N ASP A 21 3.80 -9.28 -1.37
CA ASP A 21 4.65 -10.02 -0.46
C ASP A 21 4.24 -9.81 0.99
N GLN A 22 3.98 -8.59 1.35
CA GLN A 22 3.59 -8.29 2.72
C GLN A 22 2.27 -8.94 3.09
N LEU A 23 1.33 -8.93 2.18
CA LEU A 23 0.01 -9.48 2.44
C LEU A 23 -0.05 -10.97 2.16
N ARG A 24 0.98 -11.52 1.56
CA ARG A 24 1.04 -12.91 1.19
C ARG A 24 -0.06 -13.30 0.21
N VAL A 25 -0.22 -12.47 -0.79
CA VAL A 25 -1.20 -12.70 -1.83
C VAL A 25 -0.54 -12.46 -3.18
N SER A 26 -1.25 -12.74 -4.25
CA SER A 26 -0.71 -12.53 -5.59
C SER A 26 -0.81 -11.05 -5.96
N ASN A 27 -0.04 -10.65 -6.95
CA ASN A 27 -0.12 -9.29 -7.46
C ASN A 27 -1.53 -8.98 -7.97
N MET A 28 -2.16 -9.96 -8.58
CA MET A 28 -3.51 -9.77 -9.07
C MET A 28 -4.47 -9.40 -7.95
N THR A 29 -4.31 -10.00 -6.80
CA THR A 29 -5.15 -9.69 -5.66
C THR A 29 -4.95 -8.24 -5.23
N VAL A 30 -3.69 -7.78 -5.24
CA VAL A 30 -3.41 -6.40 -4.89
C VAL A 30 -4.08 -5.45 -5.88
N TYR A 31 -4.00 -5.76 -7.17
CA TYR A 31 -4.66 -4.93 -8.18
C TYR A 31 -6.15 -4.86 -7.93
N ARG A 32 -6.75 -5.97 -7.54
CA ARG A 32 -8.18 -5.97 -7.25
C ARG A 32 -8.52 -5.12 -6.05
N LEU A 33 -7.66 -5.12 -5.03
CA LEU A 33 -7.86 -4.29 -3.86
C LEU A 33 -7.79 -2.82 -4.22
N VAL A 34 -6.87 -2.47 -5.11
CA VAL A 34 -6.74 -1.09 -5.55
C VAL A 34 -7.97 -0.69 -6.35
N GLN A 35 -8.41 -1.54 -7.26
CA GLN A 35 -9.55 -1.22 -8.10
C GLN A 35 -10.85 -1.16 -7.34
N ALA A 36 -10.95 -1.94 -6.29
CA ALA A 36 -12.15 -1.93 -5.47
C ALA A 36 -12.17 -0.79 -4.46
N GLY A 37 -11.08 -0.05 -4.37
CA GLY A 37 -11.03 1.07 -3.45
C GLY A 37 -10.61 0.72 -2.04
N HIS A 38 -10.15 -0.51 -1.83
CA HIS A 38 -9.70 -0.91 -0.50
C HIS A 38 -8.27 -0.44 -0.20
N LEU A 39 -7.48 -0.21 -1.25
CA LEU A 39 -6.13 0.28 -1.09
C LEU A 39 -5.94 1.49 -1.99
N PRO A 40 -5.75 2.68 -1.42
CA PRO A 40 -5.47 3.85 -2.24
C PRO A 40 -4.14 3.68 -2.94
N ALA A 41 -4.05 4.12 -4.16
CA ALA A 41 -2.81 3.99 -4.93
C ALA A 41 -2.68 5.16 -5.89
N VAL A 42 -1.43 5.46 -6.23
CA VAL A 42 -1.14 6.49 -7.20
C VAL A 42 -0.61 5.80 -8.45
N ARG A 43 -1.09 6.20 -9.60
CA ARG A 43 -0.63 5.64 -10.84
C ARG A 43 0.61 6.41 -11.31
N VAL A 44 1.69 5.69 -11.51
CA VAL A 44 2.92 6.31 -11.99
C VAL A 44 3.33 5.55 -13.24
N GLY A 45 3.14 6.15 -14.40
CA GLY A 45 3.39 5.48 -15.65
C GLY A 45 2.46 4.28 -15.77
N ARG A 46 3.03 3.10 -15.87
CA ARG A 46 2.23 1.89 -16.00
C ARG A 46 2.08 1.15 -14.70
N SER A 47 2.63 1.70 -13.64
CA SER A 47 2.63 1.02 -12.35
C SER A 47 1.81 1.77 -11.35
N TYR A 48 1.42 1.06 -10.31
CA TYR A 48 0.82 1.70 -9.16
C TYR A 48 1.86 1.82 -8.08
N ARG A 49 1.73 2.87 -7.28
CA ARG A 49 2.53 3.04 -6.08
C ARG A 49 1.57 3.17 -4.93
N ILE A 50 1.82 2.43 -3.87
CA ILE A 50 0.93 2.41 -2.72
C ILE A 50 1.70 2.94 -1.53
N ARG A 51 1.08 3.78 -0.72
CA ARG A 51 1.76 4.33 0.44
C ARG A 51 1.84 3.25 1.50
N GLU A 52 3.01 3.15 2.10
CA GLU A 52 3.24 2.14 3.10
C GLU A 52 2.25 2.26 4.25
N GLU A 53 1.95 3.48 4.64
CA GLU A 53 0.99 3.69 5.72
C GLU A 53 -0.40 3.20 5.37
N ASP A 54 -0.76 3.22 4.09
CA ASP A 54 -2.06 2.72 3.67
C ASP A 54 -2.08 1.19 3.73
N VAL A 55 -0.96 0.57 3.45
CA VAL A 55 -0.85 -0.87 3.57
C VAL A 55 -0.99 -1.27 5.04
N ASP A 56 -0.31 -0.54 5.90
CA ASP A 56 -0.39 -0.82 7.34
C ASP A 56 -1.80 -0.66 7.85
N ARG A 57 -2.49 0.35 7.36
CA ARG A 57 -3.86 0.60 7.76
C ARG A 57 -4.79 -0.52 7.30
N TYR A 58 -4.55 -1.02 6.10
CA TYR A 58 -5.35 -2.12 5.59
C TYR A 58 -5.14 -3.37 6.45
N ILE A 59 -3.90 -3.65 6.79
CA ILE A 59 -3.57 -4.82 7.60
C ILE A 59 -4.20 -4.67 8.99
N ALA A 60 -4.12 -3.50 9.56
CA ALA A 60 -4.70 -3.25 10.86
C ALA A 60 -6.20 -3.49 10.85
N GLY A 61 -6.85 -3.12 9.77
CA GLY A 61 -8.27 -3.33 9.63
C GLY A 61 -8.63 -4.81 9.59
N GLN A 62 -7.76 -5.61 8.97
CA GLN A 62 -8.01 -7.04 8.92
C GLN A 62 -7.89 -7.67 10.29
N TYR A 63 -6.95 -7.19 11.06
CA TYR A 63 -6.78 -7.72 12.41
C TYR A 63 -7.94 -7.38 13.31
N THR A 64 -8.48 -6.21 13.17
CA THR A 64 -9.56 -5.83 14.05
C THR A 64 -10.76 -6.68 13.87
N VAL A 65 -10.94 -7.21 12.71
CA VAL A 65 -12.08 -8.02 12.46
C VAL A 65 -12.07 -9.27 13.29
N ALA A 66 -10.92 -9.72 13.60
CA ALA A 66 -10.79 -10.96 14.32
C ALA A 66 -11.30 -10.85 15.73
N GLY A 67 -11.35 -9.68 16.21
CA GLY A 67 -11.77 -9.46 17.59
C GLY A 67 -13.17 -9.85 17.85
#